data_9283991ce5f3f48cb520a13643c0ef82
#
_entry.id   9283991ce5f3f48cb520a13643c0ef82
#
_cell.length_a   1.000
_cell.length_b   1.000
_cell.length_c   1.000
_cell.angle_alpha   90.00
_cell.angle_beta   90.00
_cell.angle_gamma   90.00
#
_symmetry.space_group_name_H-M   'P 1'
#
loop_
_entity.id
_entity.type
_entity.pdbx_description
1 polymer ?
#
loop_
_entity_poly.entity_id
_entity_poly.type
_entity_poly.pdbx_seq_one_letter_code
_entity_poly.pdbx_strand_id
1 'polypeptide(L)'
;MSSRCKVNKYFTFLNFSLVILIIFISSYTINSQLSSSFLINEILFLNPLPAAFGDQIEFSKQQAIEKFKTQFCGINSKPNSNQYVQEIKLTSECEMPLAITNDDDEGGIWYISTKQGSLIFYEYKTKAFTKYDIPIWLSRDNPIDSSQVWDLKLDPSKENLWFTDEKQNLIWKFNKENKVFEHFKIPETNLSFGTIYPVSIDFDNNGNIFFVGIRSQSLWIGNISLMKSGTSDGITKIPLPVEDFKDFDPSIISTGSIVVDKKNNNVWISVLAFGYKGQIYKYDIANKAFKKYDIGDLPSPVGMTLDEKGNIWISDHGTSIFVKLNPLNGTLTKYVTSLASPKIFAGEKINDQAYTLPYWMKKGLNNSIIFNEHTGNKIGIFYPEKLTLVEYWIPSQNKQFGQCPPDSPENSCGIGNILQITNESHNRSVWFTEWTENKIGYVDTSIPLPFSITTTENEITLSPGESKEIKFDIKANTDSSLRPISSSTLTPSGNLGTSYGVFSENSIKLKNDESKEISFVFTLSNDVAIGNYILILGAEDDIISISKAILIKVI
;
A
#
# COMPACT_ATOMS: atom_id res chain seq x y z
N MET A 1 31.56 -15.94 39.31
CA MET A 1 30.16 -15.52 39.53
C MET A 1 29.93 -14.30 38.65
N SER A 2 29.36 -14.48 37.50
CA SER A 2 29.04 -13.42 36.55
C SER A 2 27.71 -13.79 35.89
N SER A 3 26.64 -13.20 36.34
CA SER A 3 25.33 -13.31 35.78
C SER A 3 25.19 -12.29 34.65
N ARG A 4 25.27 -12.75 33.40
CA ARG A 4 24.94 -11.96 32.21
C ARG A 4 23.44 -11.78 32.13
N CYS A 5 22.98 -10.57 32.26
CA CYS A 5 21.63 -10.14 31.93
C CYS A 5 21.49 -10.15 30.39
N LYS A 6 20.76 -11.13 29.86
CA LYS A 6 20.29 -11.11 28.48
C LYS A 6 18.96 -10.33 28.46
N VAL A 7 19.03 -9.06 28.17
CA VAL A 7 17.83 -8.23 27.99
C VAL A 7 17.45 -8.19 26.51
N ASN A 8 16.36 -8.89 26.21
CA ASN A 8 15.27 -8.55 25.30
C ASN A 8 15.56 -7.69 24.05
N LYS A 9 16.05 -8.33 23.00
CA LYS A 9 15.89 -7.85 21.61
C LYS A 9 14.50 -8.15 21.01
N TYR A 10 13.65 -8.90 21.69
CA TYR A 10 12.34 -9.35 21.20
C TYR A 10 11.19 -8.38 21.49
N PHE A 11 11.36 -7.42 22.38
CA PHE A 11 10.25 -6.56 22.80
C PHE A 11 9.97 -5.37 21.85
N THR A 12 10.93 -4.96 21.05
CA THR A 12 10.78 -3.84 20.10
C THR A 12 10.13 -4.29 18.78
N PHE A 13 10.29 -5.54 18.39
CA PHE A 13 9.64 -6.12 17.20
C PHE A 13 8.15 -6.41 17.41
N LEU A 14 7.72 -6.72 18.64
CA LEU A 14 6.33 -7.04 18.95
C LEU A 14 5.37 -5.86 18.79
N ASN A 15 5.82 -4.64 19.03
CA ASN A 15 4.95 -3.46 18.94
C ASN A 15 4.70 -2.98 17.49
N PHE A 16 5.58 -3.28 16.55
CA PHE A 16 5.41 -2.89 15.15
C PHE A 16 4.64 -3.94 14.33
N SER A 17 4.82 -5.22 14.63
CA SER A 17 3.93 -6.28 14.14
C SER A 17 2.48 -6.04 14.60
N LEU A 18 2.27 -5.32 15.70
CA LEU A 18 0.94 -5.03 16.24
C LEU A 18 0.17 -4.01 15.39
N VAL A 19 0.81 -3.07 14.70
CA VAL A 19 0.11 -2.10 13.83
C VAL A 19 -0.28 -2.74 12.50
N ILE A 20 0.57 -3.59 11.94
CA ILE A 20 0.23 -4.43 10.78
C ILE A 20 -0.78 -5.51 11.20
N LEU A 21 -0.61 -6.09 12.36
CA LEU A 21 -1.54 -7.01 12.98
C LEU A 21 -2.87 -6.30 13.36
N ILE A 22 -2.90 -5.02 13.72
CA ILE A 22 -4.14 -4.29 14.04
C ILE A 22 -4.99 -4.08 12.78
N ILE A 23 -4.44 -3.91 11.60
CA ILE A 23 -5.21 -3.92 10.36
C ILE A 23 -5.72 -5.35 10.06
N PHE A 24 -4.96 -6.39 10.39
CA PHE A 24 -5.37 -7.80 10.27
C PHE A 24 -6.08 -8.32 11.52
N ILE A 25 -5.77 -7.86 12.74
CA ILE A 25 -6.42 -8.23 14.01
C ILE A 25 -7.66 -7.38 14.29
N SER A 26 -7.87 -6.22 13.69
CA SER A 26 -9.18 -5.58 13.77
C SER A 26 -10.28 -6.45 13.15
N SER A 27 -9.97 -7.26 12.13
CA SER A 27 -10.85 -8.37 11.75
C SER A 27 -10.85 -9.54 12.78
N TYR A 28 -9.81 -9.73 13.56
CA TYR A 28 -9.67 -10.88 14.48
C TYR A 28 -10.17 -10.56 15.89
N THR A 29 -9.91 -9.39 16.43
CA THR A 29 -10.44 -8.96 17.73
C THR A 29 -11.92 -8.56 17.65
N ILE A 30 -12.40 -8.11 16.51
CA ILE A 30 -13.84 -7.97 16.25
C ILE A 30 -14.48 -9.37 16.24
N ASN A 31 -13.87 -10.37 15.63
CA ASN A 31 -14.40 -11.75 15.65
C ASN A 31 -14.28 -12.45 17.01
N SER A 32 -13.29 -12.17 17.84
CA SER A 32 -13.21 -12.77 19.19
C SER A 32 -14.14 -12.08 20.19
N GLN A 33 -14.47 -10.81 20.01
CA GLN A 33 -15.56 -10.16 20.75
C GLN A 33 -16.94 -10.49 20.17
N LEU A 34 -17.04 -10.84 18.87
CA LEU A 34 -18.27 -11.34 18.26
C LEU A 34 -18.59 -12.77 18.67
N SER A 35 -17.60 -13.62 19.01
CA SER A 35 -17.88 -14.94 19.60
C SER A 35 -18.51 -14.84 20.98
N SER A 36 -18.19 -13.81 21.76
CA SER A 36 -18.88 -13.50 23.01
C SER A 36 -20.27 -12.90 22.80
N SER A 37 -20.49 -12.15 21.72
CA SER A 37 -21.83 -11.63 21.37
C SER A 37 -22.74 -12.69 20.73
N PHE A 38 -22.18 -13.70 20.06
CA PHE A 38 -22.93 -14.84 19.55
C PHE A 38 -23.45 -15.75 20.70
N LEU A 39 -22.63 -15.97 21.72
CA LEU A 39 -23.05 -16.67 22.93
C LEU A 39 -24.10 -15.89 23.75
N ILE A 40 -24.05 -14.57 23.73
CA ILE A 40 -25.04 -13.72 24.39
C ILE A 40 -26.39 -13.79 23.65
N ASN A 41 -26.40 -13.85 22.32
CA ASN A 41 -27.65 -13.97 21.55
C ASN A 41 -28.35 -15.33 21.73
N GLU A 42 -27.64 -16.45 21.87
CA GLU A 42 -28.27 -17.75 22.14
C GLU A 42 -28.83 -17.85 23.57
N ILE A 43 -28.23 -17.15 24.55
CA ILE A 43 -28.74 -17.13 25.94
C ILE A 43 -29.98 -16.24 26.07
N LEU A 44 -30.13 -15.21 25.21
CA LEU A 44 -31.26 -14.28 25.23
C LEU A 44 -32.59 -14.83 24.71
N PHE A 45 -32.58 -15.95 23.98
CA PHE A 45 -33.80 -16.59 23.48
C PHE A 45 -34.54 -17.47 24.52
N LEU A 46 -33.96 -17.69 25.69
CA LEU A 46 -34.50 -18.60 26.67
C LEU A 46 -35.19 -17.98 27.90
N ASN A 47 -35.11 -16.64 28.11
CA ASN A 47 -35.84 -15.94 29.17
C ASN A 47 -36.06 -14.47 28.82
N PRO A 48 -37.24 -13.89 29.09
CA PRO A 48 -37.45 -12.44 28.95
C PRO A 48 -36.63 -11.70 30.01
N LEU A 49 -35.62 -10.97 29.57
CA LEU A 49 -34.79 -10.13 30.45
C LEU A 49 -35.55 -8.89 30.93
N PRO A 50 -35.29 -8.39 32.16
CA PRO A 50 -35.85 -7.14 32.63
C PRO A 50 -35.50 -5.96 31.71
N ALA A 51 -36.40 -4.99 31.53
CA ALA A 51 -36.25 -3.85 30.63
C ALA A 51 -34.92 -3.06 30.82
N ALA A 52 -34.40 -2.96 32.05
CA ALA A 52 -33.14 -2.34 32.36
C ALA A 52 -31.90 -3.00 31.71
N PHE A 53 -31.97 -4.28 31.36
CA PHE A 53 -30.91 -4.98 30.63
C PHE A 53 -30.97 -4.70 29.13
N GLY A 54 -32.16 -4.50 28.58
CA GLY A 54 -32.32 -4.11 27.17
C GLY A 54 -31.68 -2.76 26.86
N ASP A 55 -31.86 -1.79 27.75
CA ASP A 55 -31.31 -0.44 27.60
C ASP A 55 -29.75 -0.44 27.68
N GLN A 56 -29.14 -1.28 28.51
CA GLN A 56 -27.68 -1.41 28.60
C GLN A 56 -27.08 -2.07 27.36
N ILE A 57 -27.76 -3.06 26.78
CA ILE A 57 -27.30 -3.75 25.55
C ILE A 57 -27.42 -2.78 24.36
N GLU A 58 -28.52 -2.06 24.24
CA GLU A 58 -28.72 -1.07 23.17
C GLU A 58 -27.75 0.10 23.29
N PHE A 59 -27.45 0.59 24.50
CA PHE A 59 -26.46 1.60 24.76
C PHE A 59 -25.04 1.13 24.37
N SER A 60 -24.66 -0.10 24.70
CA SER A 60 -23.35 -0.66 24.32
C SER A 60 -23.22 -0.87 22.81
N LYS A 61 -24.31 -1.24 22.13
CA LYS A 61 -24.35 -1.37 20.67
C LYS A 61 -24.22 -0.01 19.99
N GLN A 62 -24.90 1.01 20.48
CA GLN A 62 -24.79 2.37 19.96
C GLN A 62 -23.37 2.93 20.13
N GLN A 63 -22.73 2.69 21.28
CA GLN A 63 -21.33 3.07 21.48
C GLN A 63 -20.38 2.36 20.50
N ALA A 64 -20.61 1.07 20.21
CA ALA A 64 -19.81 0.33 19.23
C ALA A 64 -19.97 0.92 17.81
N ILE A 65 -21.19 1.31 17.43
CA ILE A 65 -21.47 1.95 16.14
C ILE A 65 -20.75 3.31 16.05
N GLU A 66 -20.85 4.15 17.07
CA GLU A 66 -20.19 5.46 17.10
C GLU A 66 -18.66 5.32 17.05
N LYS A 67 -18.12 4.36 17.79
CA LYS A 67 -16.68 4.03 17.74
C LYS A 67 -16.25 3.60 16.32
N PHE A 68 -17.01 2.71 15.69
CA PHE A 68 -16.76 2.28 14.32
C PHE A 68 -16.80 3.46 13.34
N LYS A 69 -17.83 4.30 13.42
CA LYS A 69 -17.98 5.48 12.57
C LYS A 69 -16.80 6.44 12.74
N THR A 70 -16.42 6.76 13.99
CA THR A 70 -15.28 7.63 14.28
C THR A 70 -13.98 7.09 13.71
N GLN A 71 -13.79 5.77 13.72
CA GLN A 71 -12.57 5.15 13.25
C GLN A 71 -12.54 5.00 11.73
N PHE A 72 -13.65 4.63 11.08
CA PHE A 72 -13.66 4.14 9.71
C PHE A 72 -14.49 4.95 8.71
N CYS A 73 -15.24 5.94 9.16
CA CYS A 73 -16.17 6.68 8.29
C CYS A 73 -15.75 8.15 8.04
N GLY A 74 -14.52 8.49 8.38
CA GLY A 74 -14.00 9.85 8.33
C GLY A 74 -14.36 10.68 9.55
N ILE A 75 -13.39 11.31 10.17
CA ILE A 75 -13.58 12.23 11.29
C ILE A 75 -14.14 13.54 10.77
N ASN A 76 -13.68 13.96 9.60
CA ASN A 76 -14.07 15.20 8.95
C ASN A 76 -14.46 14.94 7.51
N SER A 77 -15.75 15.01 7.22
CA SER A 77 -16.26 14.81 5.87
C SER A 77 -15.88 15.93 4.87
N LYS A 78 -15.12 16.94 5.32
CA LYS A 78 -14.69 18.04 4.47
C LYS A 78 -13.40 17.65 3.75
N PRO A 79 -13.34 17.74 2.41
CA PRO A 79 -12.10 17.54 1.66
C PRO A 79 -11.03 18.56 2.06
N ASN A 80 -9.82 18.08 2.28
CA ASN A 80 -8.64 18.90 2.38
C ASN A 80 -7.87 18.79 1.06
N SER A 81 -7.61 19.90 0.41
CA SER A 81 -6.88 19.93 -0.87
C SER A 81 -5.71 20.90 -0.79
N ASN A 82 -4.67 20.60 -1.52
CA ASN A 82 -3.57 21.53 -1.77
C ASN A 82 -3.42 21.74 -3.29
N GLN A 83 -2.36 22.40 -3.72
CA GLN A 83 -2.21 22.67 -5.15
C GLN A 83 -2.02 21.41 -6.01
N TYR A 84 -1.46 20.32 -5.46
CA TYR A 84 -1.21 19.08 -6.19
C TYR A 84 -2.27 18.00 -5.94
N VAL A 85 -2.81 17.98 -4.74
CA VAL A 85 -3.73 16.92 -4.28
C VAL A 85 -5.13 17.47 -4.13
N GLN A 86 -6.09 16.84 -4.82
CA GLN A 86 -7.50 17.15 -4.70
C GLN A 86 -8.23 15.97 -4.07
N GLU A 87 -8.92 16.23 -2.98
CA GLU A 87 -9.80 15.27 -2.32
C GLU A 87 -11.25 15.51 -2.69
N ILE A 88 -12.02 14.43 -2.83
CA ILE A 88 -13.43 14.44 -3.23
C ILE A 88 -14.22 13.67 -2.18
N LYS A 89 -15.18 14.34 -1.55
CA LYS A 89 -16.10 13.71 -0.61
C LYS A 89 -17.03 12.75 -1.34
N LEU A 90 -17.24 11.58 -0.76
CA LEU A 90 -18.19 10.59 -1.26
C LEU A 90 -19.64 10.94 -0.87
N THR A 91 -20.58 10.32 -1.59
CA THR A 91 -22.01 10.67 -1.49
C THR A 91 -22.71 10.10 -0.26
N SER A 92 -22.26 8.95 0.23
CA SER A 92 -22.80 8.29 1.42
C SER A 92 -21.95 8.60 2.66
N GLU A 93 -22.52 8.49 3.85
CA GLU A 93 -21.82 8.84 5.11
C GLU A 93 -20.64 7.94 5.46
N CYS A 94 -20.64 6.70 4.99
CA CYS A 94 -19.61 5.73 5.31
C CYS A 94 -19.48 4.70 4.17
N GLU A 95 -18.68 5.00 3.19
CA GLU A 95 -18.48 4.10 2.03
C GLU A 95 -17.28 3.18 2.22
N MET A 96 -16.24 3.63 2.90
CA MET A 96 -14.96 2.92 3.04
C MET A 96 -14.42 2.49 1.65
N PRO A 97 -14.05 3.44 0.77
CA PRO A 97 -13.60 3.14 -0.58
C PRO A 97 -12.26 2.42 -0.53
N LEU A 98 -12.11 1.31 -1.28
CA LEU A 98 -10.84 0.56 -1.25
C LEU A 98 -10.31 0.29 -2.66
N ALA A 99 -10.76 -0.74 -3.36
CA ALA A 99 -10.30 -1.00 -4.72
C ALA A 99 -10.72 0.10 -5.69
N ILE A 100 -9.82 0.49 -6.59
CA ILE A 100 -10.02 1.55 -7.57
C ILE A 100 -9.36 1.19 -8.89
N THR A 101 -9.99 1.52 -10.01
CA THR A 101 -9.42 1.39 -11.35
C THR A 101 -9.85 2.53 -12.25
N ASN A 102 -8.98 2.92 -13.16
CA ASN A 102 -9.28 3.92 -14.18
C ASN A 102 -9.97 3.29 -15.39
N ASP A 103 -10.89 4.04 -15.99
CA ASP A 103 -11.56 3.71 -17.24
C ASP A 103 -11.49 4.91 -18.21
N ASP A 104 -10.39 5.01 -18.92
CA ASP A 104 -10.16 6.10 -19.88
C ASP A 104 -11.20 6.12 -20.99
N ASP A 105 -11.77 4.97 -21.36
CA ASP A 105 -12.74 4.86 -22.45
C ASP A 105 -14.10 5.45 -22.05
N GLU A 106 -14.49 5.31 -20.77
CA GLU A 106 -15.69 5.94 -20.20
C GLU A 106 -15.41 7.32 -19.57
N GLY A 107 -14.14 7.72 -19.46
CA GLY A 107 -13.73 9.02 -18.90
C GLY A 107 -13.97 9.15 -17.41
N GLY A 108 -13.62 8.14 -16.62
CA GLY A 108 -13.82 8.14 -15.19
C GLY A 108 -13.04 7.08 -14.45
N ILE A 109 -13.33 6.96 -13.17
CA ILE A 109 -12.81 5.89 -12.32
C ILE A 109 -13.96 5.06 -11.75
N TRP A 110 -13.66 3.78 -11.55
CA TRP A 110 -14.50 2.86 -10.80
C TRP A 110 -13.86 2.58 -9.44
N TYR A 111 -14.65 2.54 -8.38
CA TYR A 111 -14.19 2.12 -7.06
C TYR A 111 -15.27 1.30 -6.34
N ILE A 112 -14.85 0.53 -5.34
CA ILE A 112 -15.74 -0.26 -4.49
C ILE A 112 -15.95 0.45 -3.15
N SER A 113 -17.21 0.74 -2.83
CA SER A 113 -17.67 1.11 -1.50
C SER A 113 -17.80 -0.15 -0.65
N THR A 114 -16.79 -0.47 0.15
CA THR A 114 -16.69 -1.77 0.83
C THR A 114 -17.67 -1.91 1.99
N LYS A 115 -18.07 -0.81 2.62
CA LYS A 115 -19.10 -0.81 3.66
C LYS A 115 -20.50 -0.99 3.08
N GLN A 116 -20.81 -0.28 2.01
CA GLN A 116 -22.14 -0.28 1.39
C GLN A 116 -22.36 -1.45 0.43
N GLY A 117 -21.27 -2.07 -0.06
CA GLY A 117 -21.35 -3.11 -1.08
C GLY A 117 -21.82 -2.60 -2.42
N SER A 118 -21.16 -1.58 -2.92
CA SER A 118 -21.53 -0.96 -4.19
C SER A 118 -20.30 -0.71 -5.05
N LEU A 119 -20.43 -0.98 -6.33
CA LEU A 119 -19.51 -0.54 -7.37
C LEU A 119 -19.96 0.85 -7.83
N ILE A 120 -19.05 1.82 -7.82
CA ILE A 120 -19.38 3.22 -8.11
C ILE A 120 -18.48 3.73 -9.24
N PHE A 121 -19.11 4.40 -10.20
CA PHE A 121 -18.43 5.12 -11.27
C PHE A 121 -18.45 6.63 -10.97
N TYR A 122 -17.28 7.25 -10.99
CA TYR A 122 -17.13 8.70 -10.91
C TYR A 122 -16.67 9.23 -12.27
N GLU A 123 -17.51 10.04 -12.91
CA GLU A 123 -17.22 10.65 -14.21
C GLU A 123 -16.42 11.95 -14.05
N TYR A 124 -15.28 12.06 -14.74
CA TYR A 124 -14.38 13.21 -14.61
C TYR A 124 -15.02 14.53 -15.04
N LYS A 125 -15.76 14.51 -16.15
CA LYS A 125 -16.31 15.72 -16.77
C LYS A 125 -17.46 16.32 -15.97
N THR A 126 -18.40 15.50 -15.54
CA THR A 126 -19.61 15.93 -14.84
C THR A 126 -19.46 15.94 -13.33
N LYS A 127 -18.40 15.25 -12.83
CA LYS A 127 -18.19 15.00 -11.39
C LYS A 127 -19.34 14.23 -10.74
N ALA A 128 -20.11 13.49 -11.53
CA ALA A 128 -21.23 12.70 -11.09
C ALA A 128 -20.81 11.31 -10.63
N PHE A 129 -21.51 10.79 -9.62
CA PHE A 129 -21.38 9.43 -9.14
C PHE A 129 -22.56 8.60 -9.62
N THR A 130 -22.27 7.43 -10.21
CA THR A 130 -23.28 6.43 -10.57
C THR A 130 -23.02 5.17 -9.78
N LYS A 131 -24.03 4.73 -9.03
CA LYS A 131 -23.94 3.61 -8.08
C LYS A 131 -24.62 2.36 -8.62
N TYR A 132 -23.96 1.21 -8.44
CA TYR A 132 -24.48 -0.13 -8.74
C TYR A 132 -24.34 -1.01 -7.51
N ASP A 133 -25.45 -1.42 -6.90
CA ASP A 133 -25.42 -2.25 -5.70
C ASP A 133 -25.06 -3.69 -6.03
N ILE A 134 -24.03 -4.23 -5.37
CA ILE A 134 -23.61 -5.63 -5.50
C ILE A 134 -24.71 -6.50 -4.87
N PRO A 135 -25.24 -7.51 -5.57
CA PRO A 135 -26.46 -8.22 -5.15
C PRO A 135 -26.39 -8.84 -3.75
N ILE A 136 -25.24 -9.42 -3.40
CA ILE A 136 -25.02 -10.07 -2.11
C ILE A 136 -23.82 -9.41 -1.45
N TRP A 137 -24.04 -8.75 -0.28
CA TRP A 137 -22.94 -8.07 0.43
C TRP A 137 -23.14 -8.14 1.95
N LEU A 138 -22.31 -8.96 2.63
CA LEU A 138 -22.50 -9.32 4.02
C LEU A 138 -22.39 -8.16 5.01
N SER A 139 -21.55 -7.17 4.72
CA SER A 139 -21.34 -6.02 5.63
C SER A 139 -22.38 -4.91 5.49
N ARG A 140 -23.28 -4.97 4.49
CA ARG A 140 -24.28 -3.91 4.24
C ARG A 140 -25.19 -3.68 5.43
N ASP A 141 -25.75 -4.74 5.97
CA ASP A 141 -26.76 -4.70 7.02
C ASP A 141 -26.19 -4.72 8.45
N ASN A 142 -24.87 -4.89 8.58
CA ASN A 142 -24.21 -4.86 9.88
C ASN A 142 -23.50 -3.52 10.10
N PRO A 143 -23.95 -2.66 11.03
CA PRO A 143 -23.45 -1.29 11.18
C PRO A 143 -21.97 -1.20 11.60
N ILE A 144 -21.41 -2.26 12.20
CA ILE A 144 -20.02 -2.30 12.69
C ILE A 144 -19.14 -3.26 11.88
N ASP A 145 -19.62 -3.74 10.74
CA ASP A 145 -18.89 -4.67 9.89
C ASP A 145 -18.49 -4.01 8.57
N SER A 146 -17.39 -4.46 8.00
CA SER A 146 -16.91 -4.05 6.67
C SER A 146 -16.32 -5.26 5.95
N SER A 147 -16.35 -5.21 4.62
CA SER A 147 -15.57 -6.12 3.77
C SER A 147 -14.35 -5.38 3.24
N GLN A 148 -13.35 -6.11 2.76
CA GLN A 148 -12.22 -5.52 2.04
C GLN A 148 -12.20 -6.06 0.61
N VAL A 149 -12.14 -5.17 -0.34
CA VAL A 149 -11.93 -5.46 -1.76
C VAL A 149 -10.63 -4.82 -2.16
N TRP A 150 -9.62 -5.64 -2.38
CA TRP A 150 -8.26 -5.15 -2.59
C TRP A 150 -7.94 -4.87 -4.05
N ASP A 151 -8.59 -5.57 -4.98
CA ASP A 151 -8.29 -5.37 -6.40
C ASP A 151 -9.59 -5.27 -7.22
N LEU A 152 -9.58 -4.32 -8.15
CA LEU A 152 -10.62 -4.04 -9.13
C LEU A 152 -9.93 -3.75 -10.46
N LYS A 153 -10.25 -4.50 -11.50
CA LYS A 153 -9.64 -4.33 -12.82
C LYS A 153 -10.65 -4.44 -13.95
N LEU A 154 -10.40 -3.70 -15.01
CA LEU A 154 -10.99 -3.96 -16.32
C LEU A 154 -10.35 -5.21 -16.93
N ASP A 155 -11.14 -6.06 -17.54
CA ASP A 155 -10.63 -7.16 -18.36
C ASP A 155 -9.99 -6.63 -19.67
N PRO A 156 -9.29 -7.48 -20.44
CA PRO A 156 -8.64 -7.05 -21.68
C PRO A 156 -9.60 -6.50 -22.74
N SER A 157 -10.90 -6.88 -22.70
CA SER A 157 -11.93 -6.33 -23.60
C SER A 157 -12.38 -4.93 -23.18
N LYS A 158 -12.14 -4.56 -21.92
CA LYS A 158 -12.65 -3.36 -21.24
C LYS A 158 -14.17 -3.28 -21.13
N GLU A 159 -14.86 -4.39 -21.39
CA GLU A 159 -16.32 -4.49 -21.27
C GLU A 159 -16.76 -4.82 -19.85
N ASN A 160 -15.88 -5.48 -19.08
CA ASN A 160 -16.20 -5.97 -17.75
C ASN A 160 -15.20 -5.49 -16.69
N LEU A 161 -15.74 -5.26 -15.50
CA LEU A 161 -14.97 -5.04 -14.29
C LEU A 161 -14.96 -6.33 -13.47
N TRP A 162 -13.79 -6.66 -12.93
CA TRP A 162 -13.59 -7.83 -12.07
C TRP A 162 -12.99 -7.39 -10.74
N PHE A 163 -13.48 -7.98 -9.65
CA PHE A 163 -12.99 -7.64 -8.31
C PHE A 163 -13.05 -8.82 -7.34
N THR A 164 -12.25 -8.73 -6.29
CA THR A 164 -12.14 -9.72 -5.22
C THR A 164 -13.19 -9.47 -4.13
N ASP A 165 -13.65 -10.55 -3.47
CA ASP A 165 -14.50 -10.46 -2.28
C ASP A 165 -13.95 -11.41 -1.21
N GLU A 166 -13.35 -10.82 -0.20
CA GLU A 166 -12.65 -11.57 0.85
C GLU A 166 -13.56 -12.42 1.72
N LYS A 167 -14.73 -11.86 2.09
CA LYS A 167 -15.62 -12.51 3.05
C LYS A 167 -16.39 -13.67 2.47
N GLN A 168 -16.78 -13.56 1.22
CA GLN A 168 -17.58 -14.58 0.56
C GLN A 168 -16.74 -15.55 -0.26
N ASN A 169 -15.41 -15.34 -0.31
CA ASN A 169 -14.50 -16.17 -1.10
C ASN A 169 -14.90 -16.22 -2.59
N LEU A 170 -15.21 -15.04 -3.14
CA LEU A 170 -15.71 -14.87 -4.50
C LEU A 170 -14.79 -14.01 -5.34
N ILE A 171 -14.86 -14.24 -6.66
CA ILE A 171 -14.45 -13.28 -7.67
C ILE A 171 -15.73 -12.78 -8.35
N TRP A 172 -15.91 -11.48 -8.39
CA TRP A 172 -17.04 -10.83 -9.04
C TRP A 172 -16.68 -10.33 -10.42
N LYS A 173 -17.67 -10.32 -11.32
CA LYS A 173 -17.64 -9.70 -12.64
C LYS A 173 -18.85 -8.80 -12.78
N PHE A 174 -18.66 -7.58 -13.27
CA PHE A 174 -19.71 -6.66 -13.63
C PHE A 174 -19.59 -6.28 -15.10
N ASN A 175 -20.63 -6.55 -15.91
CA ASN A 175 -20.67 -6.15 -17.30
C ASN A 175 -21.16 -4.70 -17.40
N LYS A 176 -20.36 -3.83 -18.03
CA LYS A 176 -20.61 -2.40 -18.12
C LYS A 176 -21.79 -2.03 -19.02
N GLU A 177 -22.11 -2.84 -20.03
CA GLU A 177 -23.21 -2.58 -20.97
C GLU A 177 -24.57 -2.89 -20.33
N ASN A 178 -24.76 -4.14 -19.92
CA ASN A 178 -26.05 -4.61 -19.42
C ASN A 178 -26.25 -4.41 -17.90
N LYS A 179 -25.22 -3.93 -17.19
CA LYS A 179 -25.23 -3.65 -15.74
C LYS A 179 -25.49 -4.89 -14.87
N VAL A 180 -25.07 -6.06 -15.30
CA VAL A 180 -25.29 -7.35 -14.62
C VAL A 180 -24.04 -7.76 -13.86
N PHE A 181 -24.25 -8.20 -12.60
CA PHE A 181 -23.23 -8.84 -11.77
C PHE A 181 -23.29 -10.36 -11.92
N GLU A 182 -22.13 -10.96 -12.08
CA GLU A 182 -21.88 -12.39 -11.97
C GLU A 182 -20.85 -12.65 -10.87
N HIS A 183 -20.92 -13.80 -10.21
CA HIS A 183 -19.92 -14.17 -9.21
C HIS A 183 -19.44 -15.61 -9.43
N PHE A 184 -18.19 -15.88 -9.05
CA PHE A 184 -17.55 -17.16 -9.22
C PHE A 184 -16.98 -17.60 -7.87
N LYS A 185 -17.36 -18.81 -7.44
CA LYS A 185 -16.89 -19.37 -6.17
C LYS A 185 -15.47 -19.88 -6.32
N ILE A 186 -14.60 -19.47 -5.43
CA ILE A 186 -13.27 -20.05 -5.35
C ILE A 186 -13.43 -21.44 -4.71
N PRO A 187 -12.88 -22.51 -5.31
CA PRO A 187 -13.03 -23.87 -4.77
C PRO A 187 -12.61 -23.92 -3.31
N GLU A 188 -13.44 -24.57 -2.49
CA GLU A 188 -13.14 -24.74 -1.07
C GLU A 188 -11.79 -25.40 -0.88
N THR A 189 -10.99 -24.82 -0.01
CA THR A 189 -9.76 -25.42 0.48
C THR A 189 -9.98 -25.73 1.95
N ASN A 190 -9.40 -26.82 2.46
CA ASN A 190 -9.44 -27.18 3.88
C ASN A 190 -8.64 -26.19 4.74
N LEU A 191 -8.94 -24.90 4.59
CA LEU A 191 -8.30 -23.82 5.35
C LEU A 191 -9.04 -23.67 6.68
N SER A 192 -8.29 -23.58 7.75
CA SER A 192 -8.80 -23.30 9.10
C SER A 192 -9.64 -22.00 9.20
N PHE A 193 -9.60 -21.15 8.18
CA PHE A 193 -10.26 -19.85 8.13
C PHE A 193 -11.43 -19.74 7.15
N GLY A 194 -11.80 -20.81 6.44
CA GLY A 194 -12.97 -20.87 5.54
C GLY A 194 -12.87 -20.06 4.24
N THR A 195 -11.89 -19.17 4.08
CA THR A 195 -11.67 -18.35 2.87
C THR A 195 -10.19 -18.19 2.59
N ILE A 196 -9.82 -18.11 1.30
CA ILE A 196 -8.46 -17.78 0.90
C ILE A 196 -8.16 -16.27 1.03
N TYR A 197 -9.16 -15.44 1.27
CA TYR A 197 -9.03 -13.99 1.31
C TYR A 197 -8.44 -13.44 0.01
N PRO A 198 -9.17 -13.49 -1.13
CA PRO A 198 -8.63 -13.10 -2.43
C PRO A 198 -8.24 -11.61 -2.43
N VAL A 199 -7.03 -11.30 -2.90
CA VAL A 199 -6.40 -9.99 -2.71
C VAL A 199 -5.96 -9.34 -4.03
N SER A 200 -5.56 -10.11 -5.03
CA SER A 200 -5.07 -9.56 -6.29
C SER A 200 -5.48 -10.42 -7.48
N ILE A 201 -5.85 -9.78 -8.58
CA ILE A 201 -6.26 -10.39 -9.84
C ILE A 201 -5.48 -9.79 -11.00
N ASP A 202 -5.25 -10.55 -12.07
CA ASP A 202 -4.74 -10.03 -13.35
C ASP A 202 -5.13 -10.97 -14.51
N PHE A 203 -4.93 -10.53 -15.75
CA PHE A 203 -5.38 -11.23 -16.95
C PHE A 203 -4.25 -11.47 -17.93
N ASP A 204 -4.25 -12.64 -18.59
CA ASP A 204 -3.42 -12.87 -19.78
C ASP A 204 -4.14 -12.45 -21.08
N ASN A 205 -3.46 -12.69 -22.20
CA ASN A 205 -4.03 -12.41 -23.53
C ASN A 205 -4.93 -13.55 -24.04
N ASN A 206 -5.04 -14.67 -23.31
CA ASN A 206 -5.73 -15.88 -23.74
C ASN A 206 -7.12 -16.06 -23.09
N GLY A 207 -7.59 -15.04 -22.36
CA GLY A 207 -8.85 -15.10 -21.64
C GLY A 207 -8.80 -15.89 -20.34
N ASN A 208 -7.65 -15.89 -19.67
CA ASN A 208 -7.54 -16.40 -18.31
C ASN A 208 -7.45 -15.24 -17.33
N ILE A 209 -8.11 -15.41 -16.19
CA ILE A 209 -7.93 -14.60 -14.98
C ILE A 209 -7.02 -15.34 -14.02
N PHE A 210 -6.04 -14.66 -13.49
CA PHE A 210 -5.16 -15.16 -12.43
C PHE A 210 -5.48 -14.42 -11.15
N PHE A 211 -5.41 -15.10 -10.01
CA PHE A 211 -5.61 -14.48 -8.71
C PHE A 211 -4.89 -15.23 -7.59
N VAL A 212 -4.66 -14.51 -6.51
CA VAL A 212 -4.08 -15.01 -5.26
C VAL A 212 -4.89 -14.54 -4.06
N GLY A 213 -4.73 -15.21 -2.94
CA GLY A 213 -5.37 -14.83 -1.69
C GLY A 213 -4.40 -14.83 -0.53
N ILE A 214 -4.49 -13.87 0.37
CA ILE A 214 -3.58 -13.69 1.51
C ILE A 214 -3.40 -14.99 2.31
N ARG A 215 -4.46 -15.77 2.47
CA ARG A 215 -4.45 -17.03 3.21
C ARG A 215 -4.26 -18.27 2.32
N SER A 216 -3.73 -18.08 1.11
CA SER A 216 -3.53 -19.16 0.14
C SER A 216 -2.08 -19.19 -0.30
N GLN A 217 -1.46 -20.35 -0.22
CA GLN A 217 -0.14 -20.63 -0.79
C GLN A 217 -0.29 -21.18 -2.21
N SER A 218 -1.11 -20.53 -3.03
CA SER A 218 -1.45 -21.03 -4.35
C SER A 218 -1.73 -19.88 -5.31
N LEU A 219 -1.36 -20.09 -6.57
CA LEU A 219 -1.87 -19.36 -7.71
C LEU A 219 -3.17 -20.00 -8.15
N TRP A 220 -4.19 -19.22 -8.44
CA TRP A 220 -5.45 -19.66 -8.99
C TRP A 220 -5.60 -19.15 -10.42
N ILE A 221 -6.11 -20.00 -11.30
CA ILE A 221 -6.35 -19.69 -12.71
C ILE A 221 -7.80 -19.98 -13.03
N GLY A 222 -8.53 -18.97 -13.50
CA GLY A 222 -9.86 -19.10 -14.06
C GLY A 222 -9.83 -18.98 -15.59
N ASN A 223 -10.29 -19.99 -16.32
CA ASN A 223 -10.56 -19.85 -17.75
C ASN A 223 -11.93 -19.19 -17.93
N ILE A 224 -11.94 -17.91 -18.33
CA ILE A 224 -13.16 -17.09 -18.38
C ILE A 224 -14.26 -17.76 -19.25
N SER A 225 -13.89 -18.43 -20.35
CA SER A 225 -14.86 -19.10 -21.22
C SER A 225 -15.52 -20.34 -20.61
N LEU A 226 -14.91 -20.94 -19.59
CA LEU A 226 -15.41 -22.11 -18.87
C LEU A 226 -16.04 -21.78 -17.52
N MET A 227 -15.82 -20.56 -17.02
CA MET A 227 -16.38 -20.12 -15.74
C MET A 227 -17.89 -19.94 -15.85
N LYS A 228 -18.63 -20.47 -14.85
CA LYS A 228 -20.08 -20.36 -14.76
C LYS A 228 -20.49 -19.64 -13.50
N SER A 229 -21.35 -18.63 -13.64
CA SER A 229 -21.85 -17.86 -12.51
C SER A 229 -22.46 -18.74 -11.43
N GLY A 230 -22.14 -18.45 -10.18
CA GLY A 230 -22.60 -19.18 -9.00
C GLY A 230 -21.85 -20.48 -8.69
N THR A 231 -20.88 -20.88 -9.52
CA THR A 231 -20.11 -22.12 -9.38
C THR A 231 -18.61 -21.86 -9.31
N SER A 232 -17.81 -22.93 -9.14
CA SER A 232 -16.34 -22.91 -9.25
C SER A 232 -15.83 -23.49 -10.57
N ASP A 233 -16.72 -23.75 -11.54
CA ASP A 233 -16.34 -24.32 -12.83
C ASP A 233 -15.32 -23.41 -13.53
N GLY A 234 -14.32 -24.00 -14.17
CA GLY A 234 -13.29 -23.28 -14.90
C GLY A 234 -12.16 -22.71 -14.02
N ILE A 235 -12.20 -22.88 -12.69
CA ILE A 235 -11.16 -22.42 -11.76
C ILE A 235 -10.26 -23.58 -11.34
N THR A 236 -8.94 -23.38 -11.45
CA THR A 236 -7.92 -24.38 -11.12
C THR A 236 -6.93 -23.83 -10.10
N LYS A 237 -6.57 -24.64 -9.11
CA LYS A 237 -5.56 -24.34 -8.09
C LYS A 237 -4.19 -24.85 -8.51
N ILE A 238 -3.16 -24.02 -8.36
CA ILE A 238 -1.75 -24.37 -8.57
C ILE A 238 -0.98 -24.04 -7.29
N PRO A 239 -0.57 -25.05 -6.50
CA PRO A 239 0.22 -24.81 -5.30
C PRO A 239 1.56 -24.14 -5.61
N LEU A 240 1.96 -23.15 -4.79
CA LEU A 240 3.29 -22.55 -4.83
C LEU A 240 4.32 -23.50 -4.23
N PRO A 241 5.57 -23.55 -4.76
CA PRO A 241 6.65 -24.34 -4.18
C PRO A 241 7.22 -23.63 -2.95
N VAL A 242 6.54 -23.75 -1.81
CA VAL A 242 6.89 -23.01 -0.57
C VAL A 242 7.78 -23.85 0.38
N GLU A 243 8.59 -24.78 -0.15
CA GLU A 243 9.46 -25.64 0.63
C GLU A 243 10.46 -24.87 1.51
N ASP A 244 10.84 -23.68 1.10
CA ASP A 244 11.73 -22.79 1.89
C ASP A 244 11.08 -22.31 3.20
N PHE A 245 9.76 -22.43 3.30
CA PHE A 245 8.99 -22.02 4.48
C PHE A 245 8.48 -23.22 5.31
N LYS A 246 8.96 -24.44 5.01
CA LYS A 246 8.47 -25.67 5.66
C LYS A 246 8.64 -25.69 7.18
N ASP A 247 9.61 -24.96 7.71
CA ASP A 247 9.92 -24.85 9.13
C ASP A 247 9.12 -23.73 9.83
N PHE A 248 8.27 -23.02 9.10
CA PHE A 248 7.44 -21.92 9.59
C PHE A 248 5.99 -22.34 9.72
N ASP A 249 5.27 -21.69 10.63
CA ASP A 249 3.82 -21.81 10.70
C ASP A 249 3.20 -21.36 9.36
N PRO A 250 2.42 -22.19 8.67
CA PRO A 250 1.77 -21.80 7.43
C PRO A 250 0.91 -20.53 7.53
N SER A 251 0.44 -20.18 8.72
CA SER A 251 -0.37 -18.98 8.96
C SER A 251 0.39 -17.65 8.75
N ILE A 252 1.72 -17.69 8.80
CA ILE A 252 2.55 -16.49 8.57
C ILE A 252 2.90 -16.28 7.10
N ILE A 253 2.67 -17.28 6.24
CA ILE A 253 2.99 -17.24 4.82
C ILE A 253 1.75 -16.75 4.07
N SER A 254 1.89 -15.67 3.35
CA SER A 254 0.81 -15.01 2.61
C SER A 254 1.24 -14.70 1.18
N THR A 255 0.29 -14.66 0.25
CA THR A 255 0.53 -14.06 -1.06
C THR A 255 0.08 -12.61 -1.05
N GLY A 256 0.89 -11.71 -1.58
CA GLY A 256 0.62 -10.26 -1.61
C GLY A 256 -0.09 -9.83 -2.88
N SER A 257 0.56 -9.95 -4.01
CA SER A 257 0.00 -9.54 -5.30
C SER A 257 0.49 -10.40 -6.45
N ILE A 258 -0.15 -10.20 -7.60
CA ILE A 258 0.29 -10.77 -8.88
C ILE A 258 0.40 -9.69 -9.95
N VAL A 259 1.26 -9.97 -10.94
CA VAL A 259 1.36 -9.20 -12.19
C VAL A 259 1.56 -10.18 -13.34
N VAL A 260 0.70 -10.10 -14.35
CA VAL A 260 0.84 -10.91 -15.56
C VAL A 260 1.72 -10.19 -16.58
N ASP A 261 2.85 -10.78 -16.89
CA ASP A 261 3.72 -10.36 -18.00
C ASP A 261 3.17 -10.93 -19.31
N LYS A 262 2.27 -10.17 -19.93
CA LYS A 262 1.60 -10.55 -21.17
C LYS A 262 2.56 -10.75 -22.35
N LYS A 263 3.72 -10.07 -22.33
CA LYS A 263 4.73 -10.14 -23.39
C LYS A 263 5.51 -11.46 -23.33
N ASN A 264 5.84 -11.92 -22.14
CA ASN A 264 6.66 -13.10 -21.91
C ASN A 264 5.83 -14.32 -21.43
N ASN A 265 4.50 -14.19 -21.34
CA ASN A 265 3.57 -15.23 -20.92
C ASN A 265 3.91 -15.83 -19.53
N ASN A 266 4.14 -14.96 -18.56
CA ASN A 266 4.47 -15.31 -17.19
C ASN A 266 3.55 -14.62 -16.19
N VAL A 267 3.42 -15.20 -15.00
CA VAL A 267 2.78 -14.57 -13.84
C VAL A 267 3.81 -14.38 -12.74
N TRP A 268 3.97 -13.16 -12.26
CA TRP A 268 4.79 -12.83 -11.11
C TRP A 268 3.94 -12.81 -9.85
N ILE A 269 4.45 -13.37 -8.76
CA ILE A 269 3.71 -13.56 -7.52
C ILE A 269 4.61 -13.15 -6.37
N SER A 270 4.13 -12.25 -5.51
CA SER A 270 4.81 -11.90 -4.27
C SER A 270 4.34 -12.81 -3.13
N VAL A 271 5.28 -13.27 -2.33
CA VAL A 271 5.04 -14.09 -1.14
C VAL A 271 5.67 -13.40 0.06
N LEU A 272 4.84 -13.12 1.04
CA LEU A 272 5.24 -12.53 2.32
C LEU A 272 5.40 -13.65 3.35
N ALA A 273 6.35 -13.44 4.25
CA ALA A 273 6.48 -14.25 5.45
C ALA A 273 6.72 -13.30 6.62
N PHE A 274 5.66 -12.92 7.31
CA PHE A 274 5.69 -11.89 8.36
C PHE A 274 6.75 -12.18 9.42
N GLY A 275 7.67 -11.20 9.62
CA GLY A 275 8.82 -11.32 10.50
C GLY A 275 10.00 -12.10 9.94
N TYR A 276 9.91 -12.57 8.68
CA TYR A 276 10.93 -13.31 7.97
C TYR A 276 11.16 -12.71 6.58
N LYS A 277 11.92 -13.41 5.75
CA LYS A 277 12.28 -13.01 4.40
C LYS A 277 11.20 -13.35 3.39
N GLY A 278 10.65 -12.34 2.70
CA GLY A 278 9.73 -12.51 1.59
C GLY A 278 10.43 -13.05 0.33
N GLN A 279 9.63 -13.45 -0.66
CA GLN A 279 10.11 -14.02 -1.93
C GLN A 279 9.26 -13.60 -3.11
N ILE A 280 9.82 -13.70 -4.31
CA ILE A 280 9.10 -13.52 -5.58
C ILE A 280 9.17 -14.82 -6.37
N TYR A 281 8.03 -15.28 -6.84
CA TYR A 281 7.94 -16.38 -7.79
C TYR A 281 7.53 -15.88 -9.17
N LYS A 282 8.09 -16.50 -10.20
CA LYS A 282 7.65 -16.39 -11.57
C LYS A 282 7.04 -17.72 -12.00
N TYR A 283 5.79 -17.74 -12.42
CA TYR A 283 5.13 -18.89 -13.01
C TYR A 283 5.17 -18.76 -14.54
N ASP A 284 5.79 -19.71 -15.21
CA ASP A 284 5.78 -19.85 -16.67
C ASP A 284 4.49 -20.57 -17.07
N ILE A 285 3.59 -19.87 -17.77
CA ILE A 285 2.27 -20.39 -18.13
C ILE A 285 2.38 -21.56 -19.12
N ALA A 286 3.33 -21.49 -20.07
CA ALA A 286 3.50 -22.51 -21.10
C ALA A 286 4.09 -23.80 -20.52
N ASN A 287 5.12 -23.68 -19.69
CA ASN A 287 5.83 -24.82 -19.11
C ASN A 287 5.24 -25.30 -17.79
N LYS A 288 4.26 -24.57 -17.22
CA LYS A 288 3.64 -24.83 -15.91
C LYS A 288 4.68 -24.98 -14.78
N ALA A 289 5.71 -24.15 -14.79
CA ALA A 289 6.85 -24.23 -13.90
C ALA A 289 7.08 -22.94 -13.12
N PHE A 290 7.48 -23.08 -11.87
CA PHE A 290 7.86 -21.94 -11.03
C PHE A 290 9.37 -21.71 -11.06
N LYS A 291 9.77 -20.44 -11.02
CA LYS A 291 11.14 -20.00 -10.71
C LYS A 291 11.09 -19.01 -9.57
N LYS A 292 11.89 -19.24 -8.53
CA LYS A 292 12.06 -18.35 -7.38
C LYS A 292 13.13 -17.30 -7.64
N TYR A 293 12.90 -16.09 -7.11
CA TYR A 293 13.86 -14.99 -7.07
C TYR A 293 14.03 -14.51 -5.64
N ASP A 294 15.28 -14.39 -5.23
CA ASP A 294 15.67 -13.82 -3.95
C ASP A 294 15.60 -12.29 -4.01
N ILE A 295 14.94 -11.67 -3.05
CA ILE A 295 14.79 -10.21 -2.93
C ILE A 295 15.54 -9.63 -1.73
N GLY A 296 16.48 -10.36 -1.15
CA GLY A 296 17.22 -9.94 0.03
C GLY A 296 16.37 -10.03 1.31
N ASP A 297 16.57 -9.10 2.24
CA ASP A 297 15.97 -9.14 3.57
C ASP A 297 14.64 -8.37 3.65
N LEU A 298 13.89 -8.30 2.56
CA LEU A 298 12.59 -7.64 2.52
C LEU A 298 11.51 -8.56 3.08
N PRO A 299 10.86 -8.21 4.20
CA PRO A 299 9.94 -9.13 4.87
C PRO A 299 8.54 -9.16 4.24
N SER A 300 8.13 -8.11 3.56
CA SER A 300 6.74 -7.95 3.13
C SER A 300 6.60 -7.37 1.71
N PRO A 301 7.09 -8.08 0.66
CA PRO A 301 6.88 -7.65 -0.71
C PRO A 301 5.38 -7.75 -1.05
N VAL A 302 4.74 -6.62 -1.35
CA VAL A 302 3.29 -6.60 -1.65
C VAL A 302 3.02 -6.14 -3.06
N GLY A 303 3.14 -4.85 -3.32
CA GLY A 303 2.82 -4.28 -4.62
C GLY A 303 3.88 -4.60 -5.66
N MET A 304 3.45 -4.92 -6.87
CA MET A 304 4.35 -5.16 -7.99
C MET A 304 3.85 -4.50 -9.26
N THR A 305 4.81 -4.11 -10.12
CA THR A 305 4.53 -3.67 -11.49
C THR A 305 5.70 -3.98 -12.41
N LEU A 306 5.44 -4.01 -13.72
CA LEU A 306 6.45 -4.20 -14.77
C LEU A 306 6.79 -2.86 -15.42
N ASP A 307 8.09 -2.61 -15.61
CA ASP A 307 8.52 -1.51 -16.47
C ASP A 307 8.58 -1.94 -17.96
N GLU A 308 8.86 -0.99 -18.85
CA GLU A 308 8.92 -1.24 -20.30
C GLU A 308 10.11 -2.14 -20.70
N LYS A 309 11.13 -2.21 -19.86
CA LYS A 309 12.32 -3.07 -20.05
C LYS A 309 12.10 -4.48 -19.53
N GLY A 310 10.93 -4.75 -18.90
CA GLY A 310 10.58 -6.04 -18.32
C GLY A 310 11.19 -6.28 -16.93
N ASN A 311 11.70 -5.25 -16.26
CA ASN A 311 12.08 -5.38 -14.86
C ASN A 311 10.82 -5.39 -13.98
N ILE A 312 10.90 -6.09 -12.85
CA ILE A 312 9.85 -6.14 -11.85
C ILE A 312 10.19 -5.10 -10.77
N TRP A 313 9.26 -4.18 -10.54
CA TRP A 313 9.33 -3.27 -9.42
C TRP A 313 8.44 -3.80 -8.30
N ILE A 314 8.95 -3.75 -7.07
CA ILE A 314 8.35 -4.38 -5.91
C ILE A 314 8.42 -3.41 -4.74
N SER A 315 7.29 -3.16 -4.07
CA SER A 315 7.24 -2.42 -2.82
C SER A 315 7.36 -3.37 -1.62
N ASP A 316 8.02 -2.93 -0.57
CA ASP A 316 8.07 -3.68 0.69
C ASP A 316 7.25 -2.98 1.78
N HIS A 317 6.12 -3.57 2.13
CA HIS A 317 5.22 -3.07 3.16
C HIS A 317 5.69 -3.40 4.59
N GLY A 318 6.96 -3.73 4.75
CA GLY A 318 7.62 -3.95 6.04
C GLY A 318 8.70 -2.92 6.36
N THR A 319 9.06 -2.08 5.37
CA THR A 319 10.15 -1.10 5.46
C THR A 319 9.80 0.20 4.71
N SER A 320 10.80 1.07 4.49
CA SER A 320 10.71 2.22 3.58
C SER A 320 11.33 1.93 2.20
N ILE A 321 11.46 0.65 1.82
CA ILE A 321 12.22 0.23 0.65
C ILE A 321 11.28 -0.21 -0.48
N PHE A 322 11.66 0.11 -1.71
CA PHE A 322 11.15 -0.51 -2.92
C PHE A 322 12.32 -0.96 -3.80
N VAL A 323 12.10 -1.95 -4.63
CA VAL A 323 13.20 -2.57 -5.37
C VAL A 323 12.87 -2.76 -6.84
N LYS A 324 13.95 -2.77 -7.66
CA LYS A 324 13.92 -3.20 -9.05
C LYS A 324 14.64 -4.53 -9.16
N LEU A 325 13.95 -5.55 -9.63
CA LEU A 325 14.50 -6.86 -9.96
C LEU A 325 14.63 -7.00 -11.48
N ASN A 326 15.84 -7.27 -11.96
CA ASN A 326 16.06 -7.65 -13.36
C ASN A 326 15.90 -9.18 -13.48
N PRO A 327 14.88 -9.69 -14.17
CA PRO A 327 14.60 -11.12 -14.22
C PRO A 327 15.60 -11.92 -15.08
N LEU A 328 16.38 -11.27 -15.94
CA LEU A 328 17.34 -11.93 -16.81
C LEU A 328 18.58 -12.41 -16.04
N ASN A 329 19.10 -11.58 -15.16
CA ASN A 329 20.33 -11.86 -14.40
C ASN A 329 20.11 -11.95 -12.87
N GLY A 330 18.90 -11.68 -12.38
CA GLY A 330 18.58 -11.70 -10.95
C GLY A 330 19.10 -10.48 -10.18
N THR A 331 19.64 -9.44 -10.84
CA THR A 331 20.16 -8.25 -10.17
C THR A 331 19.04 -7.51 -9.47
N LEU A 332 19.23 -7.23 -8.18
CA LEU A 332 18.33 -6.45 -7.35
C LEU A 332 18.94 -5.08 -7.06
N THR A 333 18.18 -4.02 -7.33
CA THR A 333 18.53 -2.65 -6.92
C THR A 333 17.51 -2.18 -5.91
N LYS A 334 17.95 -1.86 -4.68
CA LYS A 334 17.10 -1.33 -3.62
C LYS A 334 17.08 0.19 -3.71
N TYR A 335 15.91 0.77 -3.55
CA TYR A 335 15.66 2.21 -3.41
C TYR A 335 14.96 2.47 -2.08
N VAL A 336 14.94 3.72 -1.66
CA VAL A 336 14.33 4.13 -0.39
C VAL A 336 13.47 5.37 -0.61
N THR A 337 12.41 5.51 0.17
CA THR A 337 11.58 6.72 0.24
C THR A 337 12.17 7.74 1.20
N SER A 338 11.67 8.96 1.21
CA SER A 338 11.96 9.91 2.29
C SER A 338 11.37 9.41 3.61
N LEU A 339 11.83 9.95 4.73
CA LEU A 339 11.32 9.55 6.05
C LEU A 339 9.84 9.92 6.21
N ALA A 340 9.13 9.16 7.05
CA ALA A 340 7.78 9.53 7.44
C ALA A 340 7.80 10.85 8.24
N SER A 341 6.76 11.70 8.04
CA SER A 341 6.69 12.97 8.75
C SER A 341 6.51 12.80 10.25
N PRO A 342 7.17 13.62 11.08
CA PRO A 342 6.87 13.76 12.50
C PRO A 342 5.39 14.01 12.81
N LYS A 343 4.67 14.71 11.94
CA LYS A 343 3.24 14.98 12.12
C LYS A 343 2.36 13.73 12.15
N ILE A 344 2.79 12.63 11.53
CA ILE A 344 2.01 11.38 11.50
C ILE A 344 2.01 10.68 12.85
N PHE A 345 3.11 10.75 13.59
CA PHE A 345 3.33 10.05 14.83
C PHE A 345 3.41 10.99 16.05
N ALA A 346 2.80 12.19 15.98
CA ALA A 346 2.69 13.15 17.08
C ALA A 346 4.00 13.70 17.65
N GLY A 347 4.93 14.10 16.78
CA GLY A 347 6.04 14.97 17.17
C GLY A 347 7.20 14.26 17.88
N GLU A 348 7.89 14.94 18.72
CA GLU A 348 9.25 14.86 19.25
C GLU A 348 9.83 13.49 19.69
N LYS A 349 9.05 12.42 19.70
CA LYS A 349 9.47 11.07 20.08
C LYS A 349 9.32 10.06 18.97
N ILE A 350 9.54 10.46 17.74
CA ILE A 350 9.72 9.47 16.70
C ILE A 350 11.02 8.75 17.02
N ASN A 351 10.91 7.47 17.40
CA ASN A 351 12.05 6.60 17.21
C ASN A 351 12.51 6.78 15.75
N ASP A 352 13.80 6.89 15.52
CA ASP A 352 14.46 7.07 14.21
C ASP A 352 14.09 6.00 13.15
N GLN A 353 12.99 5.30 13.28
CA GLN A 353 12.57 4.10 12.56
C GLN A 353 11.11 4.14 12.10
N ALA A 354 10.55 5.32 11.85
CA ALA A 354 9.21 5.41 11.24
C ALA A 354 9.29 5.03 9.75
N TYR A 355 8.94 3.78 9.44
CA TYR A 355 8.83 3.29 8.06
C TYR A 355 7.69 4.00 7.33
N THR A 356 7.83 4.22 6.02
CA THR A 356 6.78 4.79 5.18
C THR A 356 5.85 3.74 4.60
N LEU A 357 6.27 2.48 4.61
CA LEU A 357 5.53 1.31 4.14
C LEU A 357 4.99 1.50 2.71
N PRO A 358 5.84 1.53 1.67
CA PRO A 358 5.39 1.49 0.28
C PRO A 358 4.50 0.27 0.05
N TYR A 359 3.33 0.45 -0.62
CA TYR A 359 2.32 -0.60 -0.64
C TYR A 359 2.02 -1.06 -2.07
N TRP A 360 1.03 -0.49 -2.74
CA TRP A 360 0.71 -0.87 -4.12
C TRP A 360 1.57 -0.12 -5.12
N MET A 361 1.81 -0.76 -6.27
CA MET A 361 2.60 -0.16 -7.35
C MET A 361 1.87 -0.20 -8.68
N LYS A 362 2.07 0.84 -9.48
CA LYS A 362 1.59 0.95 -10.86
C LYS A 362 2.71 1.53 -11.74
N LYS A 363 2.72 1.13 -13.00
CA LYS A 363 3.52 1.82 -14.01
C LYS A 363 2.81 3.10 -14.41
N GLY A 364 3.50 4.23 -14.31
CA GLY A 364 3.03 5.54 -14.74
C GLY A 364 3.48 5.91 -16.14
N LEU A 365 3.23 7.16 -16.52
CA LEU A 365 3.69 7.74 -17.77
C LEU A 365 5.22 7.85 -17.81
N ASN A 366 5.80 7.81 -19.02
CA ASN A 366 7.25 7.89 -19.24
C ASN A 366 8.05 6.88 -18.41
N ASN A 367 7.52 5.67 -18.26
CA ASN A 367 8.13 4.58 -17.50
C ASN A 367 8.41 4.92 -16.02
N SER A 368 7.67 5.87 -15.44
CA SER A 368 7.71 6.15 -14.01
C SER A 368 7.07 5.03 -13.22
N ILE A 369 7.45 4.92 -11.95
CA ILE A 369 6.89 3.95 -11.00
C ILE A 369 6.12 4.73 -9.94
N ILE A 370 4.84 4.45 -9.83
CA ILE A 370 3.91 5.10 -8.88
C ILE A 370 3.64 4.13 -7.74
N PHE A 371 3.64 4.62 -6.53
CA PHE A 371 3.27 3.84 -5.34
C PHE A 371 2.66 4.73 -4.26
N ASN A 372 1.86 4.14 -3.39
CA ASN A 372 1.42 4.79 -2.16
C ASN A 372 2.33 4.40 -1.00
N GLU A 373 2.56 5.33 -0.09
CA GLU A 373 3.25 5.12 1.17
C GLU A 373 2.21 5.13 2.30
N HIS A 374 1.86 3.94 2.79
CA HIS A 374 0.75 3.77 3.72
C HIS A 374 0.93 4.62 4.99
N THR A 375 2.01 4.40 5.73
CA THR A 375 2.33 5.18 6.93
C THR A 375 3.12 6.46 6.63
N GLY A 376 3.66 6.58 5.40
CA GLY A 376 4.21 7.83 4.90
C GLY A 376 3.15 8.89 4.62
N ASN A 377 1.90 8.48 4.42
CA ASN A 377 0.77 9.33 4.02
C ASN A 377 1.05 10.14 2.75
N LYS A 378 1.67 9.47 1.76
CA LYS A 378 2.13 10.09 0.51
C LYS A 378 1.80 9.24 -0.71
N ILE A 379 1.80 9.86 -1.87
CA ILE A 379 1.93 9.22 -3.18
C ILE A 379 3.32 9.48 -3.71
N GLY A 380 4.11 8.42 -3.89
CA GLY A 380 5.45 8.48 -4.47
C GLY A 380 5.43 8.22 -5.98
N ILE A 381 6.21 9.00 -6.72
CA ILE A 381 6.45 8.81 -8.16
C ILE A 381 7.96 8.81 -8.39
N PHE A 382 8.49 7.65 -8.70
CA PHE A 382 9.90 7.49 -9.02
C PHE A 382 10.13 7.49 -10.53
N TYR A 383 11.07 8.28 -10.98
CA TYR A 383 11.52 8.39 -12.37
C TYR A 383 12.87 7.68 -12.53
N PRO A 384 12.92 6.40 -12.94
CA PRO A 384 14.14 5.60 -12.95
C PRO A 384 15.28 6.17 -13.80
N GLU A 385 14.95 6.76 -14.96
CA GLU A 385 15.93 7.33 -15.88
C GLU A 385 16.59 8.60 -15.31
N LYS A 386 15.91 9.29 -14.41
CA LYS A 386 16.38 10.54 -13.78
C LYS A 386 16.90 10.30 -12.36
N LEU A 387 16.71 9.11 -11.82
CA LEU A 387 16.95 8.78 -10.41
C LEU A 387 16.27 9.80 -9.47
N THR A 388 15.07 10.23 -9.81
CA THR A 388 14.32 11.26 -9.08
C THR A 388 13.09 10.66 -8.46
N LEU A 389 12.89 10.90 -7.17
CA LEU A 389 11.67 10.59 -6.43
C LEU A 389 10.93 11.90 -6.13
N VAL A 390 9.65 11.92 -6.43
CA VAL A 390 8.71 13.00 -6.08
C VAL A 390 7.63 12.39 -5.20
N GLU A 391 7.42 12.93 -4.02
CA GLU A 391 6.45 12.43 -3.05
C GLU A 391 5.46 13.53 -2.70
N TYR A 392 4.17 13.26 -2.93
CA TYR A 392 3.08 14.21 -2.69
C TYR A 392 2.39 13.87 -1.37
N TRP A 393 2.35 14.81 -0.45
CA TRP A 393 1.69 14.64 0.85
C TRP A 393 0.18 14.66 0.70
N ILE A 394 -0.48 13.68 1.32
CA ILE A 394 -1.94 13.63 1.36
C ILE A 394 -2.42 14.53 2.49
N PRO A 395 -3.35 15.46 2.20
CA PRO A 395 -3.80 16.45 3.19
C PRO A 395 -4.58 15.87 4.36
N SER A 396 -5.36 14.81 4.11
CA SER A 396 -6.15 14.16 5.17
C SER A 396 -5.27 13.36 6.12
N GLN A 397 -5.53 13.55 7.42
CA GLN A 397 -4.84 12.84 8.51
C GLN A 397 -5.87 12.44 9.58
N ASN A 398 -6.04 11.13 9.78
CA ASN A 398 -6.92 10.60 10.81
C ASN A 398 -6.11 10.19 12.05
N LYS A 399 -6.32 10.88 13.15
CA LYS A 399 -5.61 10.65 14.42
C LYS A 399 -5.85 9.29 15.05
N GLN A 400 -6.89 8.56 14.62
CA GLN A 400 -7.13 7.18 15.07
C GLN A 400 -6.10 6.19 14.49
N PHE A 401 -5.41 6.57 13.41
CA PHE A 401 -4.40 5.76 12.72
C PHE A 401 -3.01 6.39 12.80
N GLY A 402 -2.61 6.76 14.02
CA GLY A 402 -1.30 7.30 14.34
C GLY A 402 -1.06 7.20 15.85
N GLN A 403 0.10 7.60 16.31
CA GLN A 403 0.38 7.73 17.75
C GLN A 403 0.04 9.15 18.22
N CYS A 404 -1.13 9.64 17.84
CA CYS A 404 -1.56 11.00 18.08
C CYS A 404 -1.99 11.23 19.53
N PRO A 405 -1.64 12.36 20.17
CA PRO A 405 -2.26 12.77 21.41
C PRO A 405 -3.79 12.86 21.25
N PRO A 406 -4.57 12.50 22.30
CA PRO A 406 -6.03 12.52 22.22
C PRO A 406 -6.62 13.90 21.87
N ASP A 407 -5.92 14.96 22.27
CA ASP A 407 -6.28 16.37 22.07
C ASP A 407 -5.73 16.96 20.76
N SER A 408 -5.08 16.14 19.91
CA SER A 408 -4.59 16.61 18.61
C SER A 408 -5.72 17.20 17.78
N PRO A 409 -5.54 18.39 17.18
CA PRO A 409 -6.50 18.92 16.21
C PRO A 409 -6.74 17.95 15.06
N GLU A 410 -7.90 18.06 14.41
CA GLU A 410 -8.17 17.32 13.17
C GLU A 410 -7.15 17.68 12.08
N ASN A 411 -6.73 16.68 11.30
CA ASN A 411 -5.75 16.81 10.22
C ASN A 411 -4.38 17.37 10.63
N SER A 412 -4.00 17.21 11.90
CA SER A 412 -2.68 17.62 12.38
C SER A 412 -1.75 16.45 12.69
N CYS A 413 -2.30 15.26 12.75
CA CYS A 413 -1.60 14.01 13.09
C CYS A 413 -2.38 12.81 12.53
N GLY A 414 -1.67 11.71 12.24
CA GLY A 414 -2.23 10.47 11.71
C GLY A 414 -2.12 10.34 10.21
N ILE A 415 -2.85 9.40 9.63
CA ILE A 415 -2.80 9.06 8.20
C ILE A 415 -4.21 8.97 7.60
N GLY A 416 -4.35 9.26 6.29
CA GLY A 416 -5.58 9.12 5.53
C GLY A 416 -5.89 7.69 5.09
N ASN A 417 -5.02 6.70 5.42
CA ASN A 417 -5.14 5.30 4.99
C ASN A 417 -5.37 5.16 3.48
N ILE A 418 -4.40 5.65 2.71
CA ILE A 418 -4.36 5.47 1.27
C ILE A 418 -3.95 4.02 0.99
N LEU A 419 -4.93 3.18 0.63
CA LEU A 419 -4.69 1.75 0.49
C LEU A 419 -4.67 1.28 -0.96
N GLN A 420 -5.25 2.02 -1.90
CA GLN A 420 -5.20 1.67 -3.32
C GLN A 420 -5.00 2.89 -4.22
N ILE A 421 -4.37 2.64 -5.36
CA ILE A 421 -4.06 3.65 -6.37
C ILE A 421 -4.38 3.17 -7.79
N THR A 422 -4.68 4.10 -8.66
CA THR A 422 -4.72 3.92 -10.11
C THR A 422 -4.25 5.17 -10.82
N ASN A 423 -3.95 5.11 -12.09
CA ASN A 423 -3.52 6.27 -12.86
C ASN A 423 -4.27 6.37 -14.19
N GLU A 424 -4.54 7.58 -14.60
CA GLU A 424 -5.06 7.88 -15.94
C GLU A 424 -3.94 7.74 -16.98
N SER A 425 -4.29 7.24 -18.15
CA SER A 425 -3.32 7.08 -19.24
C SER A 425 -3.00 8.39 -19.94
N HIS A 426 -3.90 9.40 -19.86
CA HIS A 426 -3.85 10.60 -20.67
C HIS A 426 -3.70 11.91 -19.87
N ASN A 427 -4.29 12.02 -18.68
CA ASN A 427 -4.43 13.29 -17.94
C ASN A 427 -3.40 13.52 -16.84
N ARG A 428 -2.41 12.63 -16.69
CA ARG A 428 -1.35 12.73 -15.67
C ARG A 428 -1.88 12.78 -14.23
N SER A 429 -3.07 12.23 -13.96
CA SER A 429 -3.60 12.13 -12.61
C SER A 429 -3.33 10.76 -12.02
N VAL A 430 -2.94 10.73 -10.75
CA VAL A 430 -2.83 9.51 -9.95
C VAL A 430 -3.95 9.53 -8.94
N TRP A 431 -4.94 8.64 -9.15
CA TRP A 431 -6.10 8.50 -8.28
C TRP A 431 -5.82 7.55 -7.12
N PHE A 432 -6.43 7.82 -5.98
CA PHE A 432 -6.30 7.00 -4.77
C PHE A 432 -7.60 6.96 -3.97
N THR A 433 -7.71 5.97 -3.11
CA THR A 433 -8.79 5.84 -2.12
C THR A 433 -8.27 6.13 -0.73
N GLU A 434 -9.03 6.89 0.06
CA GLU A 434 -8.81 7.12 1.48
C GLU A 434 -9.82 6.29 2.28
N TRP A 435 -9.42 5.05 2.57
CA TRP A 435 -10.32 4.01 3.07
C TRP A 435 -11.10 4.42 4.31
N THR A 436 -10.47 5.11 5.25
CA THR A 436 -11.09 5.51 6.53
C THR A 436 -11.57 6.95 6.56
N GLU A 437 -11.33 7.72 5.49
CA GLU A 437 -11.70 9.15 5.43
C GLU A 437 -12.95 9.41 4.59
N ASN A 438 -13.56 8.35 4.06
CA ASN A 438 -14.74 8.45 3.22
C ASN A 438 -14.56 9.39 2.02
N LYS A 439 -13.40 9.28 1.36
CA LYS A 439 -13.00 10.11 0.22
C LYS A 439 -12.29 9.29 -0.84
N ILE A 440 -12.29 9.80 -2.03
CA ILE A 440 -11.32 9.51 -3.08
C ILE A 440 -10.54 10.78 -3.36
N GLY A 441 -9.37 10.66 -3.95
CA GLY A 441 -8.58 11.82 -4.32
C GLY A 441 -7.70 11.55 -5.53
N TYR A 442 -7.07 12.59 -6.02
CA TYR A 442 -6.05 12.47 -7.06
C TYR A 442 -4.91 13.46 -6.88
N VAL A 443 -3.74 13.05 -7.33
CA VAL A 443 -2.57 13.91 -7.52
C VAL A 443 -2.54 14.36 -8.96
N ASP A 444 -2.52 15.66 -9.21
CA ASP A 444 -2.34 16.23 -10.54
C ASP A 444 -0.85 16.45 -10.82
N THR A 445 -0.25 15.52 -11.58
CA THR A 445 1.17 15.59 -11.94
C THR A 445 1.47 16.49 -13.13
N SER A 446 0.46 17.16 -13.69
CA SER A 446 0.63 18.18 -14.73
C SER A 446 1.05 19.54 -14.16
N ILE A 447 0.80 19.77 -12.88
CA ILE A 447 1.18 20.99 -12.18
C ILE A 447 2.70 21.03 -12.04
N PRO A 448 3.36 22.15 -12.46
CA PRO A 448 4.81 22.28 -12.33
C PRO A 448 5.29 22.13 -10.89
N LEU A 449 6.40 21.42 -10.69
CA LEU A 449 7.02 21.29 -9.39
C LEU A 449 7.56 22.63 -8.89
N PRO A 450 7.48 22.92 -7.57
CA PRO A 450 7.88 24.22 -7.02
C PRO A 450 9.39 24.44 -7.01
N PHE A 451 10.14 23.35 -7.07
CA PHE A 451 11.60 23.36 -7.16
C PHE A 451 12.10 22.09 -7.85
N SER A 452 13.38 22.08 -8.18
CA SER A 452 14.08 20.92 -8.74
C SER A 452 15.39 20.66 -7.99
N ILE A 453 15.82 19.40 -7.99
CA ILE A 453 17.09 18.96 -7.38
C ILE A 453 17.99 18.46 -8.49
N THR A 454 19.23 18.90 -8.50
CA THR A 454 20.28 18.38 -9.39
C THR A 454 21.57 18.08 -8.62
N THR A 455 22.28 17.06 -9.05
CA THR A 455 23.61 16.72 -8.53
C THR A 455 24.47 16.17 -9.66
N THR A 456 25.77 16.42 -9.60
CA THR A 456 26.75 15.80 -10.49
C THR A 456 27.25 14.45 -9.95
N GLU A 457 27.02 14.16 -8.67
CA GLU A 457 27.44 12.94 -7.99
C GLU A 457 26.30 11.92 -7.98
N ASN A 458 26.20 11.10 -9.04
CA ASN A 458 25.22 10.01 -9.10
C ASN A 458 25.71 8.70 -8.43
N GLU A 459 27.02 8.62 -8.16
CA GLU A 459 27.69 7.48 -7.55
C GLU A 459 28.86 7.95 -6.70
N ILE A 460 29.01 7.40 -5.49
CA ILE A 460 30.14 7.63 -4.61
C ILE A 460 30.68 6.29 -4.11
N THR A 461 32.00 6.23 -3.87
CA THR A 461 32.66 5.05 -3.27
C THR A 461 33.20 5.45 -1.91
N LEU A 462 32.93 4.63 -0.90
CA LEU A 462 33.34 4.84 0.50
C LEU A 462 33.82 3.54 1.12
N SER A 463 34.81 3.64 2.01
CA SER A 463 35.17 2.58 2.95
C SER A 463 34.39 2.74 4.26
N PRO A 464 34.16 1.65 5.04
CA PRO A 464 33.57 1.77 6.38
C PRO A 464 34.32 2.79 7.24
N GLY A 465 33.58 3.69 7.90
CA GLY A 465 34.11 4.79 8.70
C GLY A 465 34.52 6.05 7.93
N GLU A 466 34.49 6.02 6.62
CA GLU A 466 34.85 7.16 5.77
C GLU A 466 33.72 8.20 5.71
N SER A 467 34.10 9.47 5.56
CA SER A 467 33.18 10.58 5.35
C SER A 467 33.36 11.20 3.96
N LYS A 468 32.25 11.59 3.36
CA LYS A 468 32.22 12.26 2.05
C LYS A 468 31.28 13.46 2.09
N GLU A 469 31.76 14.60 1.59
CA GLU A 469 30.90 15.71 1.26
C GLU A 469 30.25 15.49 -0.11
N ILE A 470 28.93 15.60 -0.17
CA ILE A 470 28.12 15.48 -1.38
C ILE A 470 27.40 16.82 -1.60
N LYS A 471 27.50 17.35 -2.82
CA LYS A 471 26.87 18.62 -3.16
C LYS A 471 25.70 18.42 -4.10
N PHE A 472 24.64 19.16 -3.86
CA PHE A 472 23.48 19.20 -4.74
C PHE A 472 22.88 20.62 -4.81
N ASP A 473 22.35 20.95 -5.96
CA ASP A 473 21.71 22.24 -6.21
C ASP A 473 20.20 22.11 -6.08
N ILE A 474 19.59 23.08 -5.40
CA ILE A 474 18.15 23.30 -5.36
C ILE A 474 17.86 24.56 -6.18
N LYS A 475 17.04 24.41 -7.22
CA LYS A 475 16.51 25.55 -7.99
C LYS A 475 15.03 25.70 -7.72
N ALA A 476 14.62 26.85 -7.22
CA ALA A 476 13.22 27.20 -7.02
C ALA A 476 12.56 27.60 -8.35
N ASN A 477 11.37 27.10 -8.59
CA ASN A 477 10.50 27.49 -9.70
C ASN A 477 9.36 28.43 -9.22
N THR A 478 9.21 28.56 -7.90
CA THR A 478 8.33 29.51 -7.20
C THR A 478 9.00 29.89 -5.89
N ASP A 479 8.55 30.96 -5.23
CA ASP A 479 9.03 31.29 -3.89
C ASP A 479 8.83 30.11 -2.95
N SER A 480 9.90 29.64 -2.33
CA SER A 480 9.89 28.38 -1.56
C SER A 480 10.60 28.52 -0.22
N SER A 481 10.02 27.87 0.79
CA SER A 481 10.64 27.64 2.10
C SER A 481 10.82 26.14 2.28
N LEU A 482 12.04 25.65 2.21
CA LEU A 482 12.38 24.25 2.11
C LEU A 482 13.21 23.77 3.30
N ARG A 483 13.10 22.50 3.57
CA ARG A 483 13.95 21.74 4.50
C ARG A 483 14.71 20.66 3.73
N PRO A 484 16.04 20.56 3.86
CA PRO A 484 16.79 19.48 3.22
C PRO A 484 16.44 18.13 3.88
N ILE A 485 16.44 17.08 3.07
CA ILE A 485 16.11 15.71 3.49
C ILE A 485 17.12 14.70 2.98
N SER A 486 17.32 13.63 3.78
CA SER A 486 18.11 12.46 3.39
C SER A 486 17.51 11.18 3.94
N SER A 487 17.69 10.07 3.23
CA SER A 487 17.39 8.72 3.69
C SER A 487 18.28 7.72 2.93
N SER A 488 18.50 6.52 3.48
CA SER A 488 19.36 5.54 2.83
C SER A 488 18.92 4.08 3.05
N THR A 489 19.38 3.20 2.16
CA THR A 489 19.18 1.74 2.24
C THR A 489 20.24 1.01 3.07
N LEU A 490 21.06 1.72 3.84
CA LEU A 490 22.10 1.12 4.70
C LEU A 490 21.51 0.28 5.82
N THR A 491 20.23 0.53 6.15
CA THR A 491 19.46 -0.30 7.07
C THR A 491 18.13 -0.72 6.45
N PRO A 492 17.49 -1.81 6.92
CA PRO A 492 16.16 -2.20 6.46
C PRO A 492 15.11 -1.11 6.64
N SER A 493 15.28 -0.20 7.61
CA SER A 493 14.39 0.93 7.84
C SER A 493 14.49 2.04 6.78
N GLY A 494 15.55 2.03 5.99
CA GLY A 494 15.84 3.10 5.05
C GLY A 494 16.31 4.40 5.71
N ASN A 495 16.52 4.42 7.02
CA ASN A 495 17.15 5.54 7.71
C ASN A 495 18.68 5.40 7.70
N LEU A 496 19.39 6.40 8.24
CA LEU A 496 20.85 6.41 8.25
C LEU A 496 21.46 5.34 9.18
N GLY A 497 20.68 4.71 10.08
CA GLY A 497 21.16 3.73 11.04
C GLY A 497 22.26 4.29 11.92
N THR A 498 23.41 3.59 11.99
CA THR A 498 24.62 4.06 12.65
C THR A 498 25.47 4.98 11.77
N SER A 499 25.21 5.02 10.44
CA SER A 499 25.73 6.04 9.55
C SER A 499 24.92 7.34 9.73
N TYR A 500 25.57 8.48 9.64
CA TYR A 500 24.93 9.77 9.84
C TYR A 500 25.35 10.79 8.78
N GLY A 501 24.51 11.81 8.63
CA GLY A 501 24.80 12.90 7.73
C GLY A 501 24.37 14.25 8.29
N VAL A 502 25.10 15.28 7.89
CA VAL A 502 24.87 16.66 8.33
C VAL A 502 24.78 17.57 7.11
N PHE A 503 23.69 18.31 7.02
CA PHE A 503 23.52 19.35 6.01
C PHE A 503 24.22 20.65 6.40
N SER A 504 24.71 21.39 5.42
CA SER A 504 25.25 22.75 5.60
C SER A 504 24.21 23.72 6.16
N GLU A 505 22.94 23.47 5.88
CA GLU A 505 21.80 24.27 6.32
C GLU A 505 20.59 23.39 6.63
N ASN A 506 19.80 23.81 7.63
CA ASN A 506 18.58 23.09 8.04
C ASN A 506 17.28 23.73 7.52
N SER A 507 17.36 24.92 6.93
CA SER A 507 16.23 25.66 6.36
C SER A 507 16.72 26.52 5.20
N ILE A 508 16.01 26.48 4.11
CA ILE A 508 16.37 27.11 2.84
C ILE A 508 15.20 27.98 2.40
N LYS A 509 15.47 29.26 2.14
CA LYS A 509 14.48 30.17 1.54
C LYS A 509 15.01 30.62 0.20
N LEU A 510 14.22 30.38 -0.84
CA LEU A 510 14.56 30.76 -2.22
C LEU A 510 13.40 31.54 -2.82
N LYS A 511 13.75 32.55 -3.62
CA LYS A 511 12.81 33.23 -4.51
C LYS A 511 12.69 32.45 -5.82
N ASN A 512 11.65 32.77 -6.57
CA ASN A 512 11.48 32.21 -7.92
C ASN A 512 12.77 32.39 -8.77
N ASP A 513 13.16 31.31 -9.48
CA ASP A 513 14.38 31.19 -10.28
C ASP A 513 15.72 31.27 -9.53
N GLU A 514 15.71 31.41 -8.20
CA GLU A 514 16.91 31.34 -7.38
C GLU A 514 17.42 29.91 -7.25
N SER A 515 18.74 29.75 -7.26
CA SER A 515 19.41 28.47 -7.05
C SER A 515 20.36 28.55 -5.87
N LYS A 516 20.48 27.43 -5.14
CA LYS A 516 21.39 27.31 -4.00
C LYS A 516 22.03 25.94 -3.94
N GLU A 517 23.37 25.92 -3.81
CA GLU A 517 24.12 24.69 -3.51
C GLU A 517 24.01 24.36 -2.02
N ILE A 518 23.70 23.10 -1.72
CA ILE A 518 23.68 22.54 -0.36
C ILE A 518 24.71 21.43 -0.29
N SER A 519 25.50 21.44 0.76
CA SER A 519 26.43 20.35 1.09
C SER A 519 25.81 19.40 2.11
N PHE A 520 26.05 18.11 1.93
CA PHE A 520 25.71 17.05 2.87
C PHE A 520 26.98 16.24 3.15
N VAL A 521 27.48 16.31 4.38
CA VAL A 521 28.60 15.49 4.83
C VAL A 521 28.04 14.17 5.36
N PHE A 522 28.24 13.11 4.62
CA PHE A 522 27.80 11.77 4.97
C PHE A 522 28.97 10.95 5.55
N THR A 523 28.77 10.36 6.74
CA THR A 523 29.75 9.50 7.39
C THR A 523 29.23 8.08 7.45
N LEU A 524 29.92 7.17 6.79
CA LEU A 524 29.56 5.75 6.78
C LEU A 524 29.98 5.10 8.11
N SER A 525 29.12 4.27 8.67
CA SER A 525 29.46 3.51 9.88
C SER A 525 30.57 2.48 9.62
N ASN A 526 31.35 2.15 10.66
CA ASN A 526 32.41 1.14 10.59
C ASN A 526 31.91 -0.30 10.40
N ASP A 527 30.65 -0.56 10.69
CA ASP A 527 30.02 -1.89 10.66
C ASP A 527 29.22 -2.16 9.38
N VAL A 528 29.23 -1.24 8.43
CA VAL A 528 28.53 -1.41 7.15
C VAL A 528 29.25 -2.44 6.28
N ALA A 529 28.48 -3.42 5.79
CA ALA A 529 29.02 -4.46 4.90
C ALA A 529 29.38 -3.90 3.52
N ILE A 530 30.38 -4.54 2.88
CA ILE A 530 30.72 -4.25 1.49
C ILE A 530 29.50 -4.51 0.59
N GLY A 531 29.19 -3.58 -0.32
CA GLY A 531 28.01 -3.70 -1.18
C GLY A 531 27.55 -2.39 -1.80
N ASN A 532 26.42 -2.47 -2.48
CA ASN A 532 25.80 -1.32 -3.14
C ASN A 532 24.55 -0.88 -2.34
N TYR A 533 24.49 0.41 -2.06
CA TYR A 533 23.41 1.03 -1.31
C TYR A 533 22.89 2.28 -2.03
N ILE A 534 21.72 2.76 -1.67
CA ILE A 534 21.17 4.02 -2.18
C ILE A 534 21.06 5.02 -1.03
N LEU A 535 21.48 6.23 -1.28
CA LEU A 535 21.21 7.43 -0.49
C LEU A 535 20.31 8.34 -1.33
N ILE A 536 19.24 8.85 -0.77
CA ILE A 536 18.50 9.95 -1.38
C ILE A 536 18.88 11.27 -0.71
N LEU A 537 19.06 12.31 -1.51
CA LEU A 537 19.27 13.69 -1.06
C LEU A 537 18.30 14.60 -1.78
N GLY A 538 17.70 15.52 -1.04
CA GLY A 538 16.73 16.44 -1.62
C GLY A 538 16.24 17.50 -0.64
N ALA A 539 15.04 17.98 -0.91
CA ALA A 539 14.36 18.96 -0.08
C ALA A 539 12.85 18.70 -0.06
N GLU A 540 12.19 19.21 0.97
CA GLU A 540 10.74 19.16 1.10
C GLU A 540 10.18 20.47 1.65
N ASP A 541 8.91 20.71 1.34
CA ASP A 541 8.04 21.65 2.05
C ASP A 541 6.91 20.89 2.75
N ASP A 542 5.82 21.56 3.09
CA ASP A 542 4.69 20.92 3.81
C ASP A 542 3.77 20.07 2.89
N ILE A 543 3.96 20.07 1.56
CA ILE A 543 3.08 19.43 0.59
C ILE A 543 3.77 18.50 -0.40
N ILE A 544 5.10 18.64 -0.56
CA ILE A 544 5.86 17.85 -1.53
C ILE A 544 7.30 17.64 -1.08
N SER A 545 7.84 16.46 -1.38
CA SER A 545 9.28 16.16 -1.26
C SER A 545 9.84 15.80 -2.62
N ILE A 546 11.04 16.28 -2.94
CA ILE A 546 11.77 15.95 -4.18
C ILE A 546 13.18 15.55 -3.81
N SER A 547 13.63 14.40 -4.29
CA SER A 547 14.96 13.88 -4.00
C SER A 547 15.62 13.19 -5.19
N LYS A 548 16.94 13.08 -5.13
CA LYS A 548 17.79 12.33 -6.05
C LYS A 548 18.36 11.10 -5.37
N ALA A 549 18.31 9.97 -6.06
CA ALA A 549 18.96 8.75 -5.62
C ALA A 549 20.43 8.73 -6.08
N ILE A 550 21.33 8.48 -5.13
CA ILE A 550 22.78 8.40 -5.33
C ILE A 550 23.23 6.98 -4.94
N LEU A 551 23.98 6.32 -5.81
CA LEU A 551 24.56 5.01 -5.52
C LEU A 551 25.76 5.17 -4.58
N ILE A 552 25.74 4.45 -3.46
CA ILE A 552 26.88 4.31 -2.56
C ILE A 552 27.50 2.93 -2.79
N LYS A 553 28.75 2.89 -3.21
CA LYS A 553 29.57 1.67 -3.26
C LYS A 553 30.43 1.60 -2.01
N VAL A 554 30.18 0.64 -1.15
CA VAL A 554 31.01 0.34 0.02
C VAL A 554 32.02 -0.72 -0.38
N ILE A 555 33.34 -0.42 -0.21
CA ILE A 555 34.47 -1.26 -0.63
C ILE A 555 35.40 -1.61 0.55
#